data_7951583d022643848b39c178062b81f7
#
_entry.id   7951583d022643848b39c178062b81f7
#
_cell.length_a   1.000
_cell.length_b   1.000
_cell.length_c   1.000
_cell.angle_alpha   90.00
_cell.angle_beta   90.00
_cell.angle_gamma   90.00
#
_symmetry.space_group_name_H-M   'P 1'
#
loop_
_entity.id
_entity.type
_entity.pdbx_description
1 polymer ?
#
loop_
_entity_poly.entity_id
_entity_poly.type
_entity_poly.pdbx_seq_one_letter_code
_entity_poly.pdbx_strand_id
1 'polypeptide(L)'
;QAKRNTLRNHNGFISKQFATPPLWRGIIYGWFLRSKAQRSYEYAKRIEGLTPHPVAYREIRYCGILRQSWYVCQESACQYTFNDLIHNQSFPNRQHILQSIGRFTAELYQRGIYHQDYSGGNILFNEDGSKIEIIDLNRIRFYHKMPLKKGLQLFERLNIDKNALMTMGSAFAQALHKNEEWVCSYIIAHRWKKHVKQGITNL
;
A
#
# COMPACT_ATOMS: atom_id res chain seq x y z
N GLN A 1 22.91 -13.45 5.49
CA GLN A 1 21.55 -13.38 4.93
C GLN A 1 20.77 -12.31 5.71
N ALA A 2 20.24 -11.30 5.01
CA ALA A 2 19.36 -10.34 5.64
C ALA A 2 18.10 -11.08 6.13
N LYS A 3 17.86 -11.09 7.45
CA LYS A 3 16.65 -11.67 8.02
C LYS A 3 15.44 -10.91 7.44
N ARG A 4 14.52 -11.62 6.81
CA ARG A 4 13.26 -11.06 6.30
C ARG A 4 12.34 -10.69 7.46
N ASN A 5 11.36 -9.80 7.21
CA ASN A 5 10.29 -9.54 8.16
C ASN A 5 9.51 -10.83 8.43
N THR A 6 9.10 -11.04 9.68
CA THR A 6 8.29 -12.19 10.09
C THR A 6 6.90 -11.71 10.46
N LEU A 7 5.87 -12.36 9.93
CA LEU A 7 4.47 -12.14 10.30
C LEU A 7 4.00 -13.31 11.17
N ARG A 8 3.25 -13.00 12.22
CA ARG A 8 2.60 -13.99 13.09
C ARG A 8 1.16 -13.55 13.34
N ASN A 9 0.23 -14.50 13.23
CA ASN A 9 -1.17 -14.31 13.64
C ASN A 9 -1.38 -14.95 15.01
N HIS A 10 -1.99 -14.21 15.93
CA HIS A 10 -2.36 -14.68 17.27
C HIS A 10 -3.75 -14.13 17.62
N ASN A 11 -4.75 -14.99 17.60
CA ASN A 11 -6.12 -14.68 18.08
C ASN A 11 -6.69 -13.37 17.51
N GLY A 12 -6.62 -13.18 16.18
CA GLY A 12 -7.15 -11.98 15.52
C GLY A 12 -6.20 -10.77 15.56
N PHE A 13 -4.95 -10.96 15.97
CA PHE A 13 -3.92 -9.93 15.92
C PHE A 13 -2.76 -10.34 15.03
N ILE A 14 -2.33 -9.45 14.16
CA ILE A 14 -1.17 -9.62 13.30
C ILE A 14 0.02 -8.89 13.91
N SER A 15 1.08 -9.65 14.22
CA SER A 15 2.36 -9.11 14.69
C SER A 15 3.39 -9.18 13.55
N LYS A 16 3.92 -8.03 13.16
CA LYS A 16 5.00 -7.89 12.16
C LYS A 16 6.30 -7.56 12.85
N GLN A 17 7.22 -8.52 12.92
CA GLN A 17 8.60 -8.30 13.35
C GLN A 17 9.41 -7.79 12.16
N PHE A 18 10.03 -6.63 12.30
CA PHE A 18 10.94 -6.10 11.29
C PHE A 18 12.32 -6.74 11.38
N ALA A 19 12.95 -6.90 10.20
CA ALA A 19 14.32 -7.36 10.13
C ALA A 19 15.24 -6.49 11.00
N THR A 20 16.15 -7.13 11.75
CA THR A 20 17.13 -6.44 12.58
C THR A 20 17.99 -5.51 11.70
N PRO A 21 18.04 -4.21 11.98
CA PRO A 21 18.87 -3.31 11.21
C PRO A 21 20.37 -3.62 11.43
N PRO A 22 21.24 -3.40 10.44
CA PRO A 22 22.67 -3.43 10.66
C PRO A 22 23.05 -2.37 11.70
N LEU A 23 24.19 -2.57 12.40
CA LEU A 23 24.57 -1.81 13.60
C LEU A 23 24.49 -0.29 13.41
N TRP A 24 25.04 0.23 12.30
CA TRP A 24 25.04 1.65 11.99
C TRP A 24 23.62 2.24 11.79
N ARG A 25 22.69 1.46 11.17
CA ARG A 25 21.28 1.86 11.07
C ARG A 25 20.56 1.74 12.41
N GLY A 26 20.96 0.77 13.26
CA GLY A 26 20.45 0.65 14.61
C GLY A 26 20.76 1.87 15.47
N ILE A 27 21.95 2.46 15.32
CA ILE A 27 22.34 3.71 15.96
C ILE A 27 21.45 4.88 15.46
N ILE A 28 21.29 5.01 14.15
CA ILE A 28 20.46 6.07 13.55
C ILE A 28 19.00 5.96 14.01
N TYR A 29 18.41 4.77 14.02
CA TYR A 29 17.05 4.54 14.53
C TYR A 29 16.96 4.65 16.06
N GLY A 30 18.06 4.45 16.74
CA GLY A 30 18.11 4.58 18.19
C GLY A 30 18.04 6.04 18.67
N TRP A 31 18.74 6.93 17.98
CA TRP A 31 18.95 8.31 18.43
C TRP A 31 18.26 9.37 17.57
N PHE A 32 18.12 9.15 16.27
CA PHE A 32 17.73 10.22 15.33
C PHE A 32 16.44 9.95 14.55
N LEU A 33 16.11 8.70 14.26
CA LEU A 33 14.98 8.36 13.41
C LEU A 33 14.03 7.37 14.10
N ARG A 34 12.74 7.53 13.80
CA ARG A 34 11.71 6.57 14.20
C ARG A 34 11.96 5.22 13.54
N SER A 35 11.78 4.13 14.28
CA SER A 35 11.87 2.79 13.73
C SER A 35 10.78 2.52 12.68
N LYS A 36 10.92 1.44 11.94
CA LYS A 36 9.86 1.01 11.00
C LYS A 36 8.57 0.64 11.75
N ALA A 37 8.67 0.03 12.94
CA ALA A 37 7.53 -0.35 13.77
C ALA A 37 6.77 0.89 14.27
N GLN A 38 7.50 1.85 14.85
CA GLN A 38 6.92 3.10 15.31
C GLN A 38 6.23 3.87 14.16
N ARG A 39 6.91 4.00 13.01
CA ARG A 39 6.31 4.65 11.82
C ARG A 39 5.04 3.93 11.36
N SER A 40 5.05 2.60 11.29
CA SER A 40 3.87 1.83 10.88
C SER A 40 2.70 2.10 11.83
N TYR A 41 2.93 2.14 13.14
CA TYR A 41 1.92 2.42 14.13
C TYR A 41 1.36 3.85 14.02
N GLU A 42 2.24 4.86 13.97
CA GLU A 42 1.84 6.26 13.86
C GLU A 42 1.12 6.56 12.55
N TYR A 43 1.58 5.95 11.45
CA TYR A 43 0.93 6.11 10.15
C TYR A 43 -0.44 5.42 10.12
N ALA A 44 -0.57 4.22 10.71
CA ALA A 44 -1.85 3.54 10.84
C ALA A 44 -2.87 4.38 11.61
N LYS A 45 -2.47 4.97 12.73
CA LYS A 45 -3.33 5.90 13.48
C LYS A 45 -3.75 7.12 12.65
N ARG A 46 -2.84 7.66 11.84
CA ARG A 46 -3.12 8.83 11.00
C ARG A 46 -4.08 8.52 9.85
N ILE A 47 -4.10 7.29 9.35
CA ILE A 47 -4.95 6.85 8.23
C ILE A 47 -6.03 5.88 8.68
N GLU A 48 -6.51 6.04 9.90
CA GLU A 48 -7.56 5.17 10.48
C GLU A 48 -8.74 4.99 9.51
N GLY A 49 -9.26 3.77 9.44
CA GLY A 49 -10.31 3.36 8.51
C GLY A 49 -9.79 2.90 7.13
N LEU A 50 -8.55 3.22 6.75
CA LEU A 50 -7.94 2.80 5.47
C LEU A 50 -6.93 1.67 5.64
N THR A 51 -6.73 1.18 6.85
CA THR A 51 -5.78 0.14 7.23
C THR A 51 -6.30 -0.62 8.44
N PRO A 52 -5.86 -1.86 8.69
CA PRO A 52 -6.19 -2.58 9.90
C PRO A 52 -5.87 -1.78 11.16
N HIS A 53 -6.76 -1.84 12.16
CA HIS A 53 -6.64 -1.03 13.37
C HIS A 53 -5.31 -1.27 14.11
N PRO A 54 -4.49 -0.23 14.34
CA PRO A 54 -3.21 -0.36 15.02
C PRO A 54 -3.40 -0.57 16.53
N VAL A 55 -2.74 -1.59 17.08
CA VAL A 55 -2.83 -1.92 18.52
C VAL A 55 -1.62 -1.38 19.27
N ALA A 56 -0.42 -1.73 18.83
CA ALA A 56 0.80 -1.36 19.52
C ALA A 56 2.03 -1.42 18.61
N TYR A 57 3.12 -0.87 19.09
CA TYR A 57 4.47 -1.21 18.63
C TYR A 57 5.38 -1.46 19.81
N ARG A 58 6.43 -2.24 19.61
CA ARG A 58 7.46 -2.53 20.62
C ARG A 58 8.84 -2.43 20.00
N GLU A 59 9.78 -1.91 20.77
CA GLU A 59 11.18 -1.80 20.41
C GLU A 59 12.06 -2.38 21.53
N ILE A 60 13.10 -3.08 21.14
CA ILE A 60 14.18 -3.47 22.04
C ILE A 60 15.43 -2.70 21.63
N ARG A 61 15.96 -1.94 22.55
CA ARG A 61 17.19 -1.15 22.40
C ARG A 61 18.24 -1.64 23.38
N TYR A 62 19.50 -1.64 22.95
CA TYR A 62 20.64 -1.90 23.80
C TYR A 62 21.66 -0.78 23.66
N CYS A 63 22.02 -0.11 24.75
CA CYS A 63 22.83 1.12 24.74
C CYS A 63 22.34 2.16 23.72
N GLY A 64 21.02 2.41 23.67
CA GLY A 64 20.40 3.33 22.72
C GLY A 64 20.28 2.80 21.27
N ILE A 65 20.87 1.66 20.93
CA ILE A 65 20.89 1.09 19.60
C ILE A 65 19.65 0.19 19.39
N LEU A 66 18.86 0.45 18.36
CA LEU A 66 17.72 -0.38 18.01
C LEU A 66 18.16 -1.78 17.57
N ARG A 67 17.70 -2.81 18.27
CA ARG A 67 17.98 -4.23 17.98
C ARG A 67 16.82 -4.93 17.33
N GLN A 68 15.61 -4.77 17.87
CA GLN A 68 14.42 -5.43 17.38
C GLN A 68 13.23 -4.48 17.46
N SER A 69 12.26 -4.65 16.56
CA SER A 69 11.03 -3.88 16.60
C SER A 69 9.85 -4.67 16.00
N TRP A 70 8.67 -4.49 16.60
CA TRP A 70 7.43 -5.13 16.22
C TRP A 70 6.33 -4.08 16.08
N TYR A 71 5.46 -4.30 15.12
CA TYR A 71 4.20 -3.60 14.96
C TYR A 71 3.07 -4.61 15.08
N VAL A 72 2.02 -4.27 15.83
CA VAL A 72 0.85 -5.11 16.05
C VAL A 72 -0.39 -4.35 15.61
N CYS A 73 -1.22 -4.99 14.81
CA CYS A 73 -2.56 -4.51 14.41
C CYS A 73 -3.59 -5.63 14.58
N GLN A 74 -4.86 -5.26 14.55
CA GLN A 74 -5.94 -6.24 14.41
C GLN A 74 -5.82 -6.93 13.05
N GLU A 75 -6.29 -8.17 12.99
CA GLU A 75 -6.44 -8.86 11.72
C GLU A 75 -7.47 -8.14 10.84
N SER A 76 -7.16 -7.99 9.56
CA SER A 76 -8.08 -7.37 8.61
C SER A 76 -9.31 -8.27 8.40
N ALA A 77 -10.48 -7.65 8.28
CA ALA A 77 -11.68 -8.34 7.78
C ALA A 77 -11.61 -8.57 6.25
N CYS A 78 -10.62 -7.99 5.57
CA CYS A 78 -10.38 -8.19 4.15
C CYS A 78 -9.60 -9.48 3.95
N GLN A 79 -10.22 -10.46 3.27
CA GLN A 79 -9.69 -11.81 3.13
C GLN A 79 -8.82 -11.98 1.89
N TYR A 80 -8.96 -11.09 0.90
CA TYR A 80 -8.30 -11.15 -0.39
C TYR A 80 -7.29 -10.03 -0.56
N THR A 81 -6.29 -10.28 -1.39
CA THR A 81 -5.33 -9.28 -1.83
C THR A 81 -5.61 -8.88 -3.29
N PHE A 82 -5.15 -7.74 -3.74
CA PHE A 82 -5.26 -7.36 -5.15
C PHE A 82 -4.56 -8.37 -6.09
N ASN A 83 -3.59 -9.16 -5.59
CA ASN A 83 -2.99 -10.24 -6.37
C ASN A 83 -4.02 -11.30 -6.77
N ASP A 84 -5.06 -11.53 -5.96
CA ASP A 84 -6.12 -12.50 -6.29
C ASP A 84 -6.90 -12.05 -7.53
N LEU A 85 -7.10 -10.73 -7.73
CA LEU A 85 -7.68 -10.18 -8.96
C LEU A 85 -6.73 -10.26 -10.17
N ILE A 86 -5.41 -10.19 -9.93
CA ILE A 86 -4.39 -10.31 -10.99
C ILE A 86 -4.38 -11.75 -11.53
N HIS A 87 -4.39 -12.74 -10.63
CA HIS A 87 -4.26 -14.15 -10.98
C HIS A 87 -5.59 -14.80 -11.38
N ASN A 88 -6.74 -14.25 -10.99
CA ASN A 88 -8.05 -14.78 -11.30
C ASN A 88 -8.91 -13.74 -12.04
N GLN A 89 -8.95 -13.86 -13.37
CA GLN A 89 -9.79 -12.98 -14.21
C GLN A 89 -11.29 -13.23 -14.03
N SER A 90 -11.67 -14.42 -13.56
CA SER A 90 -13.06 -14.82 -13.28
C SER A 90 -13.46 -14.57 -11.82
N PHE A 91 -12.71 -13.76 -11.08
CA PHE A 91 -13.03 -13.43 -9.68
C PHE A 91 -14.45 -12.85 -9.59
N PRO A 92 -15.31 -13.32 -8.67
CA PRO A 92 -16.67 -12.79 -8.52
C PRO A 92 -16.66 -11.27 -8.33
N ASN A 93 -17.61 -10.57 -8.96
CA ASN A 93 -17.75 -9.11 -8.86
C ASN A 93 -16.48 -8.31 -9.22
N ARG A 94 -15.53 -8.92 -9.95
CA ARG A 94 -14.21 -8.34 -10.27
C ARG A 94 -14.29 -6.89 -10.74
N GLN A 95 -15.23 -6.57 -11.64
CA GLN A 95 -15.37 -5.22 -12.17
C GLN A 95 -15.77 -4.21 -11.08
N HIS A 96 -16.71 -4.58 -10.21
CA HIS A 96 -17.13 -3.76 -9.08
C HIS A 96 -16.00 -3.52 -8.08
N ILE A 97 -15.23 -4.57 -7.76
CA ILE A 97 -14.08 -4.49 -6.86
C ILE A 97 -13.00 -3.57 -7.46
N LEU A 98 -12.71 -3.68 -8.76
CA LEU A 98 -11.76 -2.79 -9.43
C LEU A 98 -12.20 -1.32 -9.38
N GLN A 99 -13.49 -1.04 -9.57
CA GLN A 99 -14.04 0.32 -9.41
C GLN A 99 -13.89 0.81 -7.97
N SER A 100 -14.17 -0.05 -6.99
CA SER A 100 -14.01 0.28 -5.57
C SER A 100 -12.55 0.60 -5.21
N ILE A 101 -11.59 -0.17 -5.73
CA ILE A 101 -10.16 0.11 -5.54
C ILE A 101 -9.77 1.43 -6.25
N GLY A 102 -10.35 1.73 -7.41
CA GLY A 102 -10.16 3.02 -8.09
C GLY A 102 -10.64 4.19 -7.22
N ARG A 103 -11.83 4.10 -6.64
CA ARG A 103 -12.38 5.10 -5.69
C ARG A 103 -11.53 5.21 -4.43
N PHE A 104 -11.11 4.10 -3.86
CA PHE A 104 -10.22 4.07 -2.70
C PHE A 104 -8.87 4.75 -3.00
N THR A 105 -8.32 4.53 -4.20
CA THR A 105 -7.09 5.21 -4.64
C THR A 105 -7.30 6.73 -4.76
N ALA A 106 -8.49 7.16 -5.19
CA ALA A 106 -8.86 8.58 -5.21
C ALA A 106 -8.95 9.16 -3.79
N GLU A 107 -9.46 8.41 -2.82
CA GLU A 107 -9.47 8.81 -1.41
C GLU A 107 -8.06 8.96 -0.85
N LEU A 108 -7.15 8.02 -1.12
CA LEU A 108 -5.74 8.16 -0.75
C LEU A 108 -5.14 9.44 -1.32
N TYR A 109 -5.40 9.73 -2.59
CA TYR A 109 -4.95 10.97 -3.24
C TYR A 109 -5.51 12.22 -2.56
N GLN A 110 -6.81 12.29 -2.29
CA GLN A 110 -7.46 13.43 -1.63
C GLN A 110 -6.92 13.68 -0.23
N ARG A 111 -6.65 12.62 0.52
CA ARG A 111 -6.04 12.69 1.87
C ARG A 111 -4.52 12.96 1.82
N GLY A 112 -3.93 13.10 0.63
CA GLY A 112 -2.50 13.32 0.46
C GLY A 112 -1.64 12.12 0.83
N ILE A 113 -2.18 10.90 0.82
CA ILE A 113 -1.51 9.66 1.21
C ILE A 113 -0.87 9.02 -0.03
N TYR A 114 0.46 9.00 -0.08
CA TYR A 114 1.22 8.34 -1.14
C TYR A 114 1.93 7.10 -0.60
N HIS A 115 1.43 5.94 -0.96
CA HIS A 115 2.05 4.67 -0.60
C HIS A 115 3.14 4.31 -1.62
N GLN A 116 4.41 4.40 -1.24
CA GLN A 116 5.54 4.17 -2.16
C GLN A 116 5.63 2.72 -2.68
N ASP A 117 4.98 1.79 -2.03
CA ASP A 117 4.91 0.38 -2.38
C ASP A 117 3.46 -0.08 -2.56
N TYR A 118 2.67 0.70 -3.32
CA TYR A 118 1.28 0.42 -3.64
C TYR A 118 1.22 -0.70 -4.67
N SER A 119 1.36 -1.94 -4.20
CA SER A 119 1.43 -3.16 -5.02
C SER A 119 0.34 -4.15 -4.64
N GLY A 120 0.12 -5.15 -5.47
CA GLY A 120 -0.99 -6.09 -5.33
C GLY A 120 -1.03 -6.83 -3.98
N GLY A 121 0.11 -7.10 -3.36
CA GLY A 121 0.15 -7.73 -2.03
C GLY A 121 -0.12 -6.78 -0.86
N ASN A 122 -0.17 -5.46 -1.10
CA ASN A 122 -0.36 -4.45 -0.06
C ASN A 122 -1.74 -3.78 -0.08
N ILE A 123 -2.63 -4.23 -0.95
CA ILE A 123 -4.04 -3.80 -1.03
C ILE A 123 -4.89 -5.01 -0.68
N LEU A 124 -5.67 -4.89 0.38
CA LEU A 124 -6.61 -5.92 0.83
C LEU A 124 -8.03 -5.49 0.51
N PHE A 125 -8.92 -6.45 0.25
CA PHE A 125 -10.34 -6.20 0.07
C PHE A 125 -11.18 -7.39 0.56
N ASN A 126 -12.44 -7.13 0.91
CA ASN A 126 -13.41 -8.16 1.24
C ASN A 126 -14.16 -8.64 -0.03
N GLU A 127 -14.91 -9.74 0.08
CA GLU A 127 -15.51 -10.46 -1.03
C GLU A 127 -16.38 -9.58 -1.96
N ASP A 128 -17.09 -8.60 -1.42
CA ASP A 128 -17.98 -7.70 -2.18
C ASP A 128 -17.30 -6.38 -2.59
N GLY A 129 -16.04 -6.14 -2.17
CA GLY A 129 -15.32 -4.90 -2.46
C GLY A 129 -15.84 -3.66 -1.72
N SER A 130 -16.69 -3.83 -0.71
CA SER A 130 -17.20 -2.70 0.10
C SER A 130 -16.14 -2.18 1.09
N LYS A 131 -15.19 -3.02 1.49
CA LYS A 131 -14.08 -2.66 2.36
C LYS A 131 -12.75 -2.89 1.66
N ILE A 132 -11.91 -1.86 1.68
CA ILE A 132 -10.55 -1.91 1.13
C ILE A 132 -9.60 -1.34 2.16
N GLU A 133 -8.46 -2.00 2.36
CA GLU A 133 -7.43 -1.60 3.30
C GLU A 133 -6.04 -1.68 2.66
N ILE A 134 -5.12 -0.84 3.13
CA ILE A 134 -3.70 -0.93 2.76
C ILE A 134 -2.85 -1.37 3.94
N ILE A 135 -1.81 -2.15 3.64
CA ILE A 135 -0.85 -2.64 4.62
C ILE A 135 0.58 -2.24 4.24
N ASP A 136 1.55 -2.55 5.10
CA ASP A 136 2.97 -2.20 4.94
C ASP A 136 3.25 -0.69 4.87
N LEU A 137 2.76 0.03 5.87
CA LEU A 137 2.67 1.49 5.92
C LEU A 137 4.01 2.21 6.10
N ASN A 138 5.10 1.50 6.40
CA ASN A 138 6.39 2.13 6.74
C ASN A 138 7.00 2.98 5.59
N ARG A 139 6.47 2.88 4.38
CA ARG A 139 6.88 3.63 3.19
C ARG A 139 5.85 4.65 2.72
N ILE A 140 4.87 5.02 3.55
CA ILE A 140 3.93 6.08 3.22
C ILE A 140 4.62 7.45 3.30
N ARG A 141 4.21 8.34 2.40
CA ARG A 141 4.50 9.78 2.45
C ARG A 141 3.20 10.55 2.50
N PHE A 142 3.17 11.59 3.30
CA PHE A 142 2.03 12.49 3.43
C PHE A 142 2.33 13.81 2.73
N TYR A 143 1.38 14.26 1.91
CA TYR A 143 1.42 15.53 1.20
C TYR A 143 0.32 16.42 1.74
N HIS A 144 0.60 17.70 1.97
CA HIS A 144 -0.43 18.68 2.26
C HIS A 144 -1.34 18.87 1.03
N LYS A 145 -0.73 18.93 -0.17
CA LYS A 145 -1.41 18.97 -1.46
C LYS A 145 -0.64 18.06 -2.43
N MET A 146 -1.24 16.94 -2.79
CA MET A 146 -0.61 16.00 -3.72
C MET A 146 -0.88 16.45 -5.15
N PRO A 147 0.16 16.61 -6.02
CA PRO A 147 -0.07 16.83 -7.45
C PRO A 147 -0.79 15.63 -8.07
N LEU A 148 -1.74 15.86 -8.99
CA LEU A 148 -2.52 14.79 -9.62
C LEU A 148 -1.62 13.73 -10.27
N LYS A 149 -0.61 14.15 -11.04
CA LYS A 149 0.37 13.24 -11.64
C LYS A 149 1.07 12.35 -10.61
N LYS A 150 1.26 12.85 -9.39
CA LYS A 150 1.84 12.06 -8.29
C LYS A 150 0.85 11.01 -7.77
N GLY A 151 -0.43 11.37 -7.62
CA GLY A 151 -1.48 10.42 -7.27
C GLY A 151 -1.62 9.30 -8.30
N LEU A 152 -1.57 9.62 -9.60
CA LEU A 152 -1.66 8.64 -10.68
C LEU A 152 -0.49 7.64 -10.70
N GLN A 153 0.66 7.98 -10.10
CA GLN A 153 1.77 7.03 -9.92
C GLN A 153 1.45 5.87 -8.98
N LEU A 154 0.39 5.94 -8.18
CA LEU A 154 -0.08 4.80 -7.39
C LEU A 154 -0.43 3.60 -8.27
N PHE A 155 -0.95 3.82 -9.47
CA PHE A 155 -1.30 2.75 -10.41
C PHE A 155 -0.09 2.05 -11.07
N GLU A 156 1.10 2.64 -11.01
CA GLU A 156 2.29 2.13 -11.73
C GLU A 156 2.77 0.74 -11.28
N ARG A 157 2.51 0.38 -10.02
CA ARG A 157 2.96 -0.89 -9.44
C ARG A 157 1.90 -1.97 -9.44
N LEU A 158 0.71 -1.66 -9.93
CA LEU A 158 -0.37 -2.61 -10.06
C LEU A 158 -0.18 -3.40 -11.35
N ASN A 159 0.34 -4.63 -11.23
CA ASN A 159 0.58 -5.50 -12.38
C ASN A 159 -0.71 -6.22 -12.80
N ILE A 160 -1.60 -5.48 -13.45
CA ILE A 160 -2.90 -5.97 -13.91
C ILE A 160 -3.10 -5.62 -15.39
N ASP A 161 -4.04 -6.29 -16.06
CA ASP A 161 -4.36 -6.05 -17.47
C ASP A 161 -4.82 -4.60 -17.74
N LYS A 162 -4.75 -4.19 -19.03
CA LYS A 162 -5.08 -2.84 -19.46
C LYS A 162 -6.53 -2.47 -19.15
N ASN A 163 -7.48 -3.39 -19.36
CA ASN A 163 -8.90 -3.11 -19.16
C ASN A 163 -9.23 -2.88 -17.69
N ALA A 164 -8.67 -3.71 -16.81
CA ALA A 164 -8.78 -3.52 -15.36
C ALA A 164 -8.19 -2.18 -14.91
N LEU A 165 -7.03 -1.80 -15.47
CA LEU A 165 -6.40 -0.52 -15.16
C LEU A 165 -7.24 0.67 -15.63
N MET A 166 -7.89 0.56 -16.80
CA MET A 166 -8.85 1.56 -17.29
C MET A 166 -10.07 1.66 -16.37
N THR A 167 -10.66 0.53 -15.95
CA THR A 167 -11.79 0.50 -15.02
C THR A 167 -11.45 1.24 -13.71
N MET A 168 -10.29 0.98 -13.14
CA MET A 168 -9.83 1.65 -11.93
C MET A 168 -9.54 3.13 -12.15
N GLY A 169 -8.91 3.48 -13.28
CA GLY A 169 -8.61 4.86 -13.68
C GLY A 169 -9.87 5.70 -13.90
N SER A 170 -10.88 5.12 -14.54
CA SER A 170 -12.20 5.75 -14.74
C SER A 170 -12.87 6.02 -13.38
N ALA A 171 -12.95 5.02 -12.50
CA ALA A 171 -13.52 5.18 -11.16
C ALA A 171 -12.76 6.23 -10.31
N PHE A 172 -11.44 6.28 -10.42
CA PHE A 172 -10.61 7.31 -9.80
C PHE A 172 -10.95 8.71 -10.34
N ALA A 173 -11.06 8.85 -11.66
CA ALA A 173 -11.37 10.13 -12.30
C ALA A 173 -12.77 10.63 -11.92
N GLN A 174 -13.78 9.76 -11.94
CA GLN A 174 -15.14 10.06 -11.53
C GLN A 174 -15.21 10.56 -10.08
N ALA A 175 -14.54 9.85 -9.15
CA ALA A 175 -14.50 10.22 -7.73
C ALA A 175 -13.88 11.61 -7.51
N LEU A 176 -13.02 12.08 -8.41
CA LEU A 176 -12.33 13.37 -8.33
C LEU A 176 -12.92 14.44 -9.27
N HIS A 177 -13.98 14.14 -10.00
CA HIS A 177 -14.55 15.01 -11.05
C HIS A 177 -13.48 15.45 -12.07
N LYS A 178 -12.65 14.51 -12.52
CA LYS A 178 -11.60 14.71 -13.53
C LYS A 178 -12.00 14.10 -14.86
N ASN A 179 -11.37 14.56 -15.94
CA ASN A 179 -11.56 13.97 -17.26
C ASN A 179 -11.03 12.53 -17.27
N GLU A 180 -11.93 11.56 -17.50
CA GLU A 180 -11.64 10.12 -17.47
C GLU A 180 -10.65 9.72 -18.57
N GLU A 181 -10.87 10.22 -19.77
CA GLU A 181 -10.04 9.88 -20.92
C GLU A 181 -8.58 10.32 -20.70
N TRP A 182 -8.40 11.54 -20.18
CA TRP A 182 -7.06 12.04 -19.86
C TRP A 182 -6.40 11.20 -18.76
N VAL A 183 -7.11 10.88 -17.68
CA VAL A 183 -6.59 10.09 -16.55
C VAL A 183 -6.18 8.70 -17.01
N CYS A 184 -7.06 8.00 -17.74
CA CYS A 184 -6.78 6.66 -18.25
C CYS A 184 -5.60 6.65 -19.23
N SER A 185 -5.56 7.61 -20.17
CA SER A 185 -4.46 7.75 -21.12
C SER A 185 -3.13 8.03 -20.43
N TYR A 186 -3.13 8.88 -19.39
CA TYR A 186 -1.92 9.17 -18.59
C TYR A 186 -1.40 7.93 -17.87
N ILE A 187 -2.28 7.18 -17.18
CA ILE A 187 -1.90 5.96 -16.45
C ILE A 187 -1.27 4.94 -17.40
N ILE A 188 -1.89 4.69 -18.56
CA ILE A 188 -1.41 3.73 -19.54
C ILE A 188 -0.07 4.17 -20.13
N ALA A 189 0.05 5.42 -20.57
CA ALA A 189 1.29 5.95 -21.17
C ALA A 189 2.45 5.93 -20.16
N HIS A 190 2.18 6.25 -18.90
CA HIS A 190 3.22 6.27 -17.87
C HIS A 190 3.68 4.86 -17.49
N ARG A 191 2.78 3.90 -17.43
CA ARG A 191 3.09 2.49 -17.21
C ARG A 191 3.93 1.93 -18.37
N TRP A 192 3.55 2.20 -19.63
CA TRP A 192 4.29 1.77 -20.80
C TRP A 192 5.73 2.29 -20.78
N LYS A 193 5.95 3.58 -20.51
CA LYS A 193 7.29 4.17 -20.39
C LYS A 193 8.17 3.47 -19.36
N LYS A 194 7.56 3.01 -18.25
CA LYS A 194 8.29 2.30 -17.20
C LYS A 194 8.69 0.89 -17.64
N HIS A 195 7.80 0.16 -18.30
CA HIS A 195 8.10 -1.18 -18.84
C HIS A 195 9.23 -1.12 -19.87
N VAL A 196 9.18 -0.18 -20.79
CA VAL A 196 10.25 0.04 -21.78
C VAL A 196 11.60 0.33 -21.10
N LYS A 197 11.63 1.18 -20.07
CA LYS A 197 12.87 1.47 -19.33
C LYS A 197 13.42 0.26 -18.54
N GLN A 198 12.57 -0.73 -18.22
CA GLN A 198 12.97 -1.96 -17.52
C GLN A 198 13.29 -3.11 -18.47
N GLY A 199 13.26 -2.88 -19.79
CA GLY A 199 13.54 -3.92 -20.81
C GLY A 199 12.46 -5.00 -20.92
N ILE A 200 11.28 -4.76 -20.32
CA ILE A 200 10.15 -5.70 -20.39
C ILE A 200 9.28 -5.29 -21.58
N THR A 201 9.44 -6.00 -22.71
CA THR A 201 8.77 -5.65 -23.98
C THR A 201 7.40 -6.32 -24.18
N ASN A 202 6.95 -7.18 -23.26
CA ASN A 202 5.67 -7.87 -23.38
C ASN A 202 4.59 -7.17 -22.54
N LEU A 203 3.73 -6.45 -23.21
CA LEU A 203 2.45 -5.93 -22.73
C LEU A 203 1.33 -6.85 -23.19
#